data_ce80e8642f7514578081717b70af75f1
#
_entry.id   ce80e8642f7514578081717b70af75f1
#
_cell.length_a   1.000
_cell.length_b   1.000
_cell.length_c   1.000
_cell.angle_alpha   90.00
_cell.angle_beta   90.00
_cell.angle_gamma   90.00
#
_symmetry.space_group_name_H-M   'P 1'
#
loop_
_entity.id
_entity.type
_entity.pdbx_description
1 polymer ?
#
loop_
_entity_poly.entity_id
_entity_poly.type
_entity_poly.pdbx_seq_one_letter_code
_entity_poly.pdbx_strand_id
1 'polypeptide(L)'
;METSKNPQWKQLLLAIVAISISILLTFGTAACIQHRQKVKNTRQTVLMAIKDIDSFKSQLQMFQDEYFIKWGKDVEELQSLSRESILKLSDQEREKYWEALVTPLSLTRNKIVENIFSNDINLLRDIGNLSFIQKIGDGYSLIADIEKNIKIKMDEKGEIEKYFDTNYDWKGMSDGERLVTFMNLKEVKRYMDDLCGGFIPYIHYSIEDVGEYVDECMKMMNVTQEELAKQ
;
A
#
# COMPACT_ATOMS: atom_id res chain seq x y z
N MET A 1 22.02 25.17 -83.01
CA MET A 1 22.65 24.45 -81.85
C MET A 1 21.60 24.28 -80.79
N GLU A 2 20.90 23.15 -80.79
CA GLU A 2 19.96 22.79 -79.71
C GLU A 2 20.74 22.19 -78.57
N THR A 3 20.70 22.87 -77.46
CA THR A 3 21.22 22.35 -76.20
C THR A 3 20.27 21.26 -75.70
N SER A 4 20.63 20.01 -75.94
CA SER A 4 20.01 18.83 -75.37
C SER A 4 20.04 18.97 -73.83
N LYS A 5 18.90 19.41 -73.25
CA LYS A 5 18.70 19.38 -71.82
C LYS A 5 18.61 17.93 -71.40
N ASN A 6 19.71 17.43 -70.81
CA ASN A 6 19.90 16.04 -70.41
C ASN A 6 18.80 15.60 -69.41
N PRO A 7 17.80 14.79 -69.79
CA PRO A 7 16.66 14.42 -68.95
C PRO A 7 17.06 13.57 -67.73
N GLN A 8 18.26 12.99 -67.76
CA GLN A 8 18.77 12.13 -66.68
C GLN A 8 19.00 12.87 -65.39
N TRP A 9 19.43 14.15 -65.42
CA TRP A 9 19.61 14.96 -64.21
C TRP A 9 18.29 15.24 -63.45
N LYS A 10 17.20 15.47 -64.18
CA LYS A 10 15.91 15.67 -63.55
C LYS A 10 15.38 14.40 -62.89
N GLN A 11 15.61 13.24 -63.51
CA GLN A 11 15.24 11.95 -62.95
C GLN A 11 16.07 11.62 -61.73
N LEU A 12 17.38 11.90 -61.71
CA LEU A 12 18.24 11.72 -60.55
C LEU A 12 17.85 12.61 -59.41
N LEU A 13 17.56 13.87 -59.65
CA LEU A 13 17.06 14.81 -58.62
C LEU A 13 15.71 14.36 -58.03
N LEU A 14 14.80 13.93 -58.86
CA LEU A 14 13.51 13.38 -58.41
C LEU A 14 13.69 12.12 -57.55
N ALA A 15 14.60 11.23 -57.92
CA ALA A 15 14.90 10.03 -57.15
C ALA A 15 15.52 10.37 -55.78
N ILE A 16 16.47 11.33 -55.72
CA ILE A 16 17.08 11.79 -54.50
C ILE A 16 16.02 12.43 -53.57
N VAL A 17 15.15 13.27 -54.11
CA VAL A 17 14.07 13.90 -53.34
C VAL A 17 13.09 12.85 -52.83
N ALA A 18 12.71 11.89 -53.64
CA ALA A 18 11.80 10.81 -53.25
C ALA A 18 12.40 9.93 -52.14
N ILE A 19 13.68 9.57 -52.24
CA ILE A 19 14.40 8.82 -51.22
C ILE A 19 14.49 9.64 -49.93
N SER A 20 14.86 10.91 -50.01
CA SER A 20 14.93 11.80 -48.86
C SER A 20 13.60 11.96 -48.12
N ILE A 21 12.49 12.13 -48.88
CA ILE A 21 11.14 12.18 -48.33
C ILE A 21 10.77 10.85 -47.70
N SER A 22 11.06 9.72 -48.30
CA SER A 22 10.81 8.38 -47.78
C SER A 22 11.57 8.16 -46.45
N ILE A 23 12.83 8.57 -46.37
CA ILE A 23 13.65 8.50 -45.18
C ILE A 23 13.05 9.38 -44.07
N LEU A 24 12.72 10.63 -44.38
CA LEU A 24 12.13 11.57 -43.43
C LEU A 24 10.77 11.06 -42.90
N LEU A 25 9.93 10.52 -43.79
CA LEU A 25 8.65 9.95 -43.38
C LEU A 25 8.83 8.71 -42.50
N THR A 26 9.75 7.82 -42.86
CA THR A 26 10.00 6.58 -42.10
C THR A 26 10.56 6.88 -40.71
N PHE A 27 11.61 7.70 -40.63
CA PHE A 27 12.23 8.06 -39.35
C PHE A 27 11.33 8.99 -38.53
N GLY A 28 10.61 9.91 -39.17
CA GLY A 28 9.67 10.80 -38.50
C GLY A 28 8.49 10.06 -37.90
N THR A 29 7.91 9.10 -38.64
CA THR A 29 6.81 8.27 -38.13
C THR A 29 7.28 7.33 -37.02
N ALA A 30 8.44 6.69 -37.16
CA ALA A 30 9.02 5.84 -36.12
C ALA A 30 9.29 6.63 -34.83
N ALA A 31 9.89 7.81 -34.93
CA ALA A 31 10.14 8.67 -33.78
C ALA A 31 8.84 9.12 -33.11
N CYS A 32 7.80 9.44 -33.90
CA CYS A 32 6.49 9.83 -33.38
C CYS A 32 5.79 8.66 -32.65
N ILE A 33 5.89 7.45 -33.20
CA ILE A 33 5.34 6.25 -32.57
C ILE A 33 6.07 5.93 -31.28
N GLN A 34 7.40 5.98 -31.28
CA GLN A 34 8.22 5.76 -30.08
C GLN A 34 7.90 6.79 -28.99
N HIS A 35 7.78 8.07 -29.37
CA HIS A 35 7.41 9.12 -28.42
C HIS A 35 6.02 8.88 -27.80
N ARG A 36 5.02 8.56 -28.62
CA ARG A 36 3.66 8.23 -28.12
C ARG A 36 3.68 7.02 -27.19
N GLN A 37 4.41 5.97 -27.54
CA GLN A 37 4.56 4.77 -26.71
C GLN A 37 5.22 5.12 -25.36
N LYS A 38 6.27 5.94 -25.40
CA LYS A 38 6.97 6.40 -24.20
C LYS A 38 6.05 7.18 -23.28
N VAL A 39 5.31 8.17 -23.81
CA VAL A 39 4.35 8.97 -23.03
C VAL A 39 3.25 8.07 -22.43
N LYS A 40 2.73 7.11 -23.21
CA LYS A 40 1.74 6.16 -22.71
C LYS A 40 2.29 5.29 -21.57
N ASN A 41 3.49 4.73 -21.75
CA ASN A 41 4.12 3.88 -20.72
C ASN A 41 4.39 4.67 -19.44
N THR A 42 4.93 5.90 -19.55
CA THR A 42 5.14 6.80 -18.40
C THR A 42 3.84 7.08 -17.67
N ARG A 43 2.76 7.39 -18.40
CA ARG A 43 1.44 7.62 -17.81
C ARG A 43 0.93 6.38 -17.07
N GLN A 44 1.05 5.20 -17.67
CA GLN A 44 0.66 3.95 -17.03
C GLN A 44 1.43 3.70 -15.72
N THR A 45 2.73 3.94 -15.71
CA THR A 45 3.54 3.74 -14.50
C THR A 45 3.15 4.74 -13.39
N VAL A 46 2.87 5.99 -13.73
CA VAL A 46 2.35 6.98 -12.79
C VAL A 46 1.04 6.47 -12.17
N LEU A 47 0.10 6.02 -13.01
CA LEU A 47 -1.17 5.47 -12.54
C LEU A 47 -0.98 4.23 -11.66
N MET A 48 -0.07 3.33 -12.04
CA MET A 48 0.24 2.13 -11.24
C MET A 48 0.79 2.51 -9.86
N ALA A 49 1.69 3.50 -9.76
CA ALA A 49 2.25 3.92 -8.48
C ALA A 49 1.19 4.55 -7.57
N ILE A 50 0.34 5.42 -8.11
CA ILE A 50 -0.78 6.02 -7.34
C ILE A 50 -1.75 4.91 -6.90
N LYS A 51 -2.10 3.99 -7.81
CA LYS A 51 -3.01 2.88 -7.51
C LYS A 51 -2.48 1.92 -6.46
N ASP A 52 -1.17 1.68 -6.44
CA ASP A 52 -0.53 0.82 -5.44
C ASP A 52 -0.69 1.41 -4.03
N ILE A 53 -0.46 2.72 -3.87
CA ILE A 53 -0.68 3.45 -2.60
C ILE A 53 -2.16 3.46 -2.22
N ASP A 54 -3.08 3.72 -3.15
CA ASP A 54 -4.53 3.70 -2.93
C ASP A 54 -5.04 2.31 -2.54
N SER A 55 -4.46 1.27 -3.15
CA SER A 55 -4.78 -0.13 -2.81
C SER A 55 -4.33 -0.48 -1.38
N PHE A 56 -3.18 0.04 -0.94
CA PHE A 56 -2.74 -0.11 0.45
C PHE A 56 -3.70 0.59 1.42
N LYS A 57 -4.12 1.82 1.12
CA LYS A 57 -5.14 2.53 1.89
C LYS A 57 -6.41 1.69 2.04
N SER A 58 -6.91 1.15 0.93
CA SER A 58 -8.12 0.32 0.92
C SER A 58 -7.95 -0.95 1.75
N GLN A 59 -6.78 -1.59 1.68
CA GLN A 59 -6.45 -2.75 2.48
C GLN A 59 -6.38 -2.40 3.98
N LEU A 60 -5.75 -1.28 4.33
CA LEU A 60 -5.66 -0.81 5.71
C LEU A 60 -7.04 -0.48 6.29
N GLN A 61 -7.92 0.15 5.49
CA GLN A 61 -9.31 0.41 5.85
C GLN A 61 -10.08 -0.88 6.14
N MET A 62 -9.94 -1.89 5.27
CA MET A 62 -10.56 -3.20 5.49
C MET A 62 -10.08 -3.84 6.80
N PHE A 63 -8.77 -3.79 7.10
CA PHE A 63 -8.23 -4.31 8.36
C PHE A 63 -8.75 -3.54 9.57
N GLN A 64 -8.89 -2.21 9.46
CA GLN A 64 -9.48 -1.40 10.53
C GLN A 64 -10.92 -1.82 10.80
N ASP A 65 -11.73 -1.94 9.77
CA ASP A 65 -13.18 -2.19 9.89
C ASP A 65 -13.46 -3.62 10.36
N GLU A 66 -12.75 -4.61 9.82
CA GLU A 66 -13.00 -6.03 10.11
C GLU A 66 -12.39 -6.50 11.43
N TYR A 67 -11.23 -5.93 11.83
CA TYR A 67 -10.47 -6.44 12.97
C TYR A 67 -10.28 -5.40 14.06
N PHE A 68 -9.61 -4.27 13.80
CA PHE A 68 -9.13 -3.39 14.86
C PHE A 68 -10.26 -2.72 15.63
N ILE A 69 -11.31 -2.25 14.95
CA ILE A 69 -12.49 -1.65 15.63
C ILE A 69 -13.21 -2.70 16.45
N LYS A 70 -13.36 -3.92 15.92
CA LYS A 70 -13.98 -5.03 16.64
C LYS A 70 -13.17 -5.40 17.89
N TRP A 71 -11.85 -5.60 17.72
CA TRP A 71 -10.98 -5.92 18.85
C TRP A 71 -10.94 -4.84 19.92
N GLY A 72 -10.94 -3.56 19.52
CA GLY A 72 -11.04 -2.46 20.48
C GLY A 72 -12.28 -2.55 21.33
N LYS A 73 -13.44 -2.75 20.71
CA LYS A 73 -14.72 -2.92 21.44
C LYS A 73 -14.73 -4.15 22.34
N ASP A 74 -14.21 -5.28 21.85
CA ASP A 74 -14.15 -6.53 22.62
C ASP A 74 -13.22 -6.38 23.84
N VAL A 75 -12.10 -5.66 23.69
CA VAL A 75 -11.16 -5.36 24.77
C VAL A 75 -11.78 -4.41 25.80
N GLU A 76 -12.43 -3.32 25.37
CA GLU A 76 -13.12 -2.40 26.28
C GLU A 76 -14.26 -3.10 27.05
N GLU A 77 -15.03 -3.94 26.37
CA GLU A 77 -16.05 -4.76 27.00
C GLU A 77 -15.44 -5.69 28.05
N LEU A 78 -14.40 -6.44 27.71
CA LEU A 78 -13.70 -7.35 28.61
C LEU A 78 -13.15 -6.62 29.85
N GLN A 79 -12.57 -5.43 29.67
CA GLN A 79 -12.05 -4.61 30.78
C GLN A 79 -13.17 -4.15 31.74
N SER A 80 -14.40 -4.01 31.27
CA SER A 80 -15.55 -3.62 32.06
C SER A 80 -16.18 -4.76 32.88
N LEU A 81 -15.85 -6.03 32.55
CA LEU A 81 -16.44 -7.20 33.20
C LEU A 81 -15.82 -7.47 34.58
N SER A 82 -16.68 -7.86 35.53
CA SER A 82 -16.21 -8.41 36.80
C SER A 82 -15.62 -9.81 36.62
N ARG A 83 -14.77 -10.23 37.57
CA ARG A 83 -14.22 -11.61 37.60
C ARG A 83 -15.34 -12.65 37.50
N GLU A 84 -16.40 -12.48 38.30
CA GLU A 84 -17.52 -13.41 38.32
C GLU A 84 -18.25 -13.47 36.99
N SER A 85 -18.35 -12.35 36.27
CA SER A 85 -18.94 -12.29 34.93
C SER A 85 -18.07 -13.05 33.92
N ILE A 86 -16.76 -12.87 33.95
CA ILE A 86 -15.83 -13.57 33.04
C ILE A 86 -15.88 -15.10 33.25
N LEU A 87 -15.97 -15.56 34.49
CA LEU A 87 -16.07 -16.98 34.79
C LEU A 87 -17.37 -17.64 34.29
N LYS A 88 -18.43 -16.82 34.04
CA LYS A 88 -19.72 -17.29 33.54
C LYS A 88 -19.92 -17.14 32.04
N LEU A 89 -18.92 -16.56 31.33
CA LEU A 89 -18.99 -16.42 29.88
C LEU A 89 -19.15 -17.79 29.19
N SER A 90 -19.92 -17.80 28.13
CA SER A 90 -19.99 -18.95 27.20
C SER A 90 -18.66 -19.12 26.46
N ASP A 91 -18.45 -20.32 25.89
CA ASP A 91 -17.24 -20.60 25.10
C ASP A 91 -17.08 -19.61 23.92
N GLN A 92 -18.20 -19.28 23.24
CA GLN A 92 -18.21 -18.36 22.12
C GLN A 92 -17.83 -16.92 22.54
N GLU A 93 -18.28 -16.48 23.72
CA GLU A 93 -17.91 -15.16 24.25
C GLU A 93 -16.44 -15.11 24.66
N ARG A 94 -15.92 -16.18 25.24
CA ARG A 94 -14.50 -16.29 25.57
C ARG A 94 -13.61 -16.29 24.34
N GLU A 95 -14.01 -17.02 23.29
CA GLU A 95 -13.27 -17.10 22.01
C GLU A 95 -13.10 -15.71 21.37
N LYS A 96 -14.16 -14.89 21.36
CA LYS A 96 -14.10 -13.52 20.82
C LYS A 96 -13.07 -12.66 21.55
N TYR A 97 -12.96 -12.77 22.89
CA TYR A 97 -11.96 -12.01 23.64
C TYR A 97 -10.54 -12.55 23.43
N TRP A 98 -10.39 -13.87 23.33
CA TRP A 98 -9.11 -14.47 22.96
C TRP A 98 -8.67 -14.04 21.57
N GLU A 99 -9.57 -14.02 20.60
CA GLU A 99 -9.28 -13.50 19.26
C GLU A 99 -8.69 -12.08 19.32
N ALA A 100 -9.33 -11.19 20.07
CA ALA A 100 -8.86 -9.82 20.22
C ALA A 100 -7.49 -9.72 20.88
N LEU A 101 -7.17 -10.60 21.83
CA LEU A 101 -5.96 -10.54 22.65
C LEU A 101 -4.75 -11.25 22.02
N VAL A 102 -4.95 -12.39 21.32
CA VAL A 102 -3.82 -13.23 20.88
C VAL A 102 -3.76 -13.51 19.39
N THR A 103 -4.86 -13.34 18.63
CA THR A 103 -4.82 -13.66 17.19
C THR A 103 -3.93 -12.68 16.44
N PRO A 104 -2.85 -13.15 15.79
CA PRO A 104 -1.99 -12.29 15.00
C PRO A 104 -2.63 -11.97 13.66
N LEU A 105 -2.38 -10.77 13.14
CA LEU A 105 -2.69 -10.38 11.77
C LEU A 105 -1.41 -10.10 11.01
N SER A 106 -1.40 -10.42 9.72
CA SER A 106 -0.30 -10.11 8.84
C SER A 106 -0.80 -9.24 7.68
N LEU A 107 -0.29 -8.02 7.61
CA LEU A 107 -0.46 -7.15 6.47
C LEU A 107 0.70 -7.41 5.51
N THR A 108 0.40 -7.99 4.35
CA THR A 108 1.41 -8.25 3.32
C THR A 108 1.06 -7.51 2.04
N ARG A 109 2.01 -6.76 1.51
CA ARG A 109 1.88 -6.00 0.27
C ARG A 109 2.84 -6.51 -0.79
N ASN A 110 2.40 -6.50 -2.05
CA ASN A 110 3.29 -6.75 -3.18
C ASN A 110 4.12 -5.49 -3.47
N LYS A 111 5.45 -5.57 -3.32
CA LYS A 111 6.37 -4.44 -3.49
C LYS A 111 6.90 -4.30 -4.92
N ILE A 112 6.30 -4.95 -5.91
CA ILE A 112 6.79 -4.90 -7.30
C ILE A 112 6.73 -3.48 -7.85
N VAL A 113 5.63 -2.75 -7.67
CA VAL A 113 5.45 -1.39 -8.19
C VAL A 113 6.40 -0.42 -7.49
N GLU A 114 6.51 -0.49 -6.16
CA GLU A 114 7.48 0.27 -5.37
C GLU A 114 8.91 0.04 -5.87
N ASN A 115 9.30 -1.23 -6.09
CA ASN A 115 10.64 -1.57 -6.57
C ASN A 115 10.92 -1.03 -7.98
N ILE A 116 9.94 -1.11 -8.90
CA ILE A 116 10.06 -0.55 -10.24
C ILE A 116 10.24 0.97 -10.14
N PHE A 117 9.39 1.63 -9.37
CA PHE A 117 9.43 3.08 -9.21
C PHE A 117 10.73 3.56 -8.56
N SER A 118 11.24 2.85 -7.56
CA SER A 118 12.45 3.23 -6.82
C SER A 118 13.76 2.97 -7.59
N ASN A 119 13.78 2.02 -8.53
CA ASN A 119 15.02 1.55 -9.16
C ASN A 119 15.16 1.92 -10.65
N ASP A 120 14.09 2.33 -11.33
CA ASP A 120 14.17 2.68 -12.76
C ASP A 120 14.44 4.18 -12.98
N ILE A 121 15.72 4.54 -13.03
CA ILE A 121 16.19 5.92 -13.26
C ILE A 121 15.67 6.48 -14.59
N ASN A 122 15.56 5.65 -15.63
CA ASN A 122 15.03 6.11 -16.92
C ASN A 122 13.58 6.50 -16.82
N LEU A 123 12.78 5.70 -16.11
CA LEU A 123 11.38 5.98 -15.82
C LEU A 123 11.24 7.28 -15.03
N LEU A 124 12.03 7.47 -13.97
CA LEU A 124 12.00 8.70 -13.17
C LEU A 124 12.33 9.94 -14.01
N ARG A 125 13.35 9.83 -14.88
CA ARG A 125 13.66 10.90 -15.84
C ARG A 125 12.53 11.18 -16.81
N ASP A 126 11.84 10.13 -17.28
CA ASP A 126 10.76 10.24 -18.25
C ASP A 126 9.48 10.85 -17.63
N ILE A 127 9.23 10.62 -16.35
CA ILE A 127 8.17 11.31 -15.60
C ILE A 127 8.45 12.82 -15.54
N GLY A 128 9.70 13.22 -15.31
CA GLY A 128 10.15 14.62 -15.36
C GLY A 128 9.56 15.55 -14.29
N ASN A 129 8.73 15.04 -13.38
CA ASN A 129 8.15 15.78 -12.27
C ASN A 129 8.79 15.34 -10.94
N LEU A 130 9.83 16.04 -10.53
CA LEU A 130 10.58 15.74 -9.31
C LEU A 130 9.71 15.77 -8.05
N SER A 131 8.80 16.73 -7.95
CA SER A 131 7.91 16.86 -6.79
C SER A 131 6.98 15.65 -6.67
N PHE A 132 6.46 15.15 -7.79
CA PHE A 132 5.67 13.93 -7.81
C PHE A 132 6.51 12.69 -7.42
N ILE A 133 7.74 12.57 -7.98
CA ILE A 133 8.64 11.46 -7.66
C ILE A 133 8.95 11.43 -6.17
N GLN A 134 9.27 12.58 -5.58
CA GLN A 134 9.51 12.70 -4.14
C GLN A 134 8.26 12.34 -3.35
N LYS A 135 7.09 12.85 -3.74
CA LYS A 135 5.83 12.58 -3.04
C LYS A 135 5.48 11.09 -3.04
N ILE A 136 5.65 10.39 -4.16
CA ILE A 136 5.47 8.92 -4.23
C ILE A 136 6.47 8.21 -3.31
N GLY A 137 7.74 8.62 -3.30
CA GLY A 137 8.75 8.06 -2.39
C GLY A 137 8.39 8.25 -0.92
N ASP A 138 7.92 9.44 -0.54
CA ASP A 138 7.44 9.73 0.81
C ASP A 138 6.22 8.86 1.17
N GLY A 139 5.29 8.66 0.22
CA GLY A 139 4.14 7.76 0.37
C GLY A 139 4.56 6.31 0.64
N TYR A 140 5.53 5.78 -0.10
CA TYR A 140 6.06 4.44 0.16
C TYR A 140 6.80 4.34 1.50
N SER A 141 7.48 5.40 1.93
CA SER A 141 8.12 5.45 3.25
C SER A 141 7.08 5.42 4.36
N LEU A 142 6.00 6.18 4.23
CA LEU A 142 4.87 6.16 5.17
C LEU A 142 4.25 4.76 5.26
N ILE A 143 4.01 4.11 4.11
CA ILE A 143 3.49 2.73 4.07
C ILE A 143 4.42 1.76 4.81
N ALA A 144 5.73 1.86 4.59
CA ALA A 144 6.71 1.01 5.26
C ALA A 144 6.72 1.20 6.79
N ASP A 145 6.54 2.43 7.26
CA ASP A 145 6.41 2.73 8.68
C ASP A 145 5.11 2.18 9.27
N ILE A 146 3.99 2.26 8.56
CA ILE A 146 2.71 1.67 8.97
C ILE A 146 2.83 0.14 9.06
N GLU A 147 3.36 -0.52 8.01
CA GLU A 147 3.61 -1.98 8.00
C GLU A 147 4.46 -2.41 9.21
N LYS A 148 5.53 -1.65 9.48
CA LYS A 148 6.42 -1.90 10.63
C LYS A 148 5.69 -1.78 11.96
N ASN A 149 4.87 -0.74 12.16
CA ASN A 149 4.15 -0.53 13.41
C ASN A 149 3.08 -1.59 13.64
N ILE A 150 2.37 -2.00 12.58
CA ILE A 150 1.43 -3.14 12.65
C ILE A 150 2.18 -4.41 13.05
N LYS A 151 3.32 -4.69 12.41
CA LYS A 151 4.14 -5.85 12.73
C LYS A 151 4.59 -5.84 14.19
N ILE A 152 5.12 -4.72 14.69
CA ILE A 152 5.53 -4.58 16.09
C ILE A 152 4.37 -4.90 17.04
N LYS A 153 3.17 -4.38 16.75
CA LYS A 153 1.99 -4.62 17.57
C LYS A 153 1.55 -6.09 17.54
N MET A 154 1.66 -6.76 16.40
CA MET A 154 1.35 -8.19 16.29
C MET A 154 2.41 -9.08 16.95
N ASP A 155 3.68 -8.70 16.83
CA ASP A 155 4.78 -9.40 17.51
C ASP A 155 4.62 -9.28 19.06
N GLU A 156 4.19 -8.12 19.58
CA GLU A 156 3.88 -7.92 21.02
C GLU A 156 2.80 -8.89 21.51
N LYS A 157 1.71 -9.10 20.74
CA LYS A 157 0.69 -10.11 21.03
C LYS A 157 1.30 -11.50 21.21
N GLY A 158 2.08 -11.94 20.24
CA GLY A 158 2.71 -13.27 20.26
C GLY A 158 3.69 -13.45 21.42
N GLU A 159 4.44 -12.41 21.78
CA GLU A 159 5.35 -12.44 22.94
C GLU A 159 4.60 -12.56 24.27
N ILE A 160 3.49 -11.84 24.43
CA ILE A 160 2.63 -11.91 25.63
C ILE A 160 2.03 -13.31 25.77
N GLU A 161 1.47 -13.86 24.68
CA GLU A 161 0.92 -15.21 24.67
C GLU A 161 1.97 -16.25 25.05
N LYS A 162 3.12 -16.22 24.41
CA LYS A 162 4.26 -17.12 24.70
C LYS A 162 4.74 -16.99 26.13
N TYR A 163 4.81 -15.76 26.67
CA TYR A 163 5.17 -15.54 28.07
C TYR A 163 4.18 -16.21 29.03
N PHE A 164 2.87 -16.07 28.75
CA PHE A 164 1.82 -16.68 29.55
C PHE A 164 1.92 -18.22 29.50
N ASP A 165 2.02 -18.81 28.33
CA ASP A 165 2.10 -20.25 28.16
C ASP A 165 3.35 -20.86 28.80
N THR A 166 4.43 -20.09 28.89
CA THR A 166 5.70 -20.57 29.46
C THR A 166 5.73 -20.46 31.00
N ASN A 167 5.13 -19.41 31.58
CA ASN A 167 5.31 -19.08 32.97
C ASN A 167 4.12 -19.44 33.88
N TYR A 168 2.99 -19.82 33.30
CA TYR A 168 1.79 -20.18 34.06
C TYR A 168 1.39 -21.62 33.82
N ASP A 169 1.21 -22.40 34.91
CA ASP A 169 0.64 -23.74 34.84
C ASP A 169 -0.89 -23.65 34.80
N TRP A 170 -1.42 -23.59 33.61
CA TRP A 170 -2.84 -23.46 33.33
C TRP A 170 -3.57 -24.82 33.13
N LYS A 171 -2.85 -25.96 33.28
CA LYS A 171 -3.41 -27.31 33.01
C LYS A 171 -4.58 -27.68 33.91
N GLY A 172 -4.75 -27.03 35.07
CA GLY A 172 -5.87 -27.24 35.98
C GLY A 172 -6.89 -26.12 36.00
N MET A 173 -6.72 -25.06 35.19
CA MET A 173 -7.62 -23.92 35.14
C MET A 173 -8.74 -24.16 34.13
N SER A 174 -9.97 -23.73 34.49
CA SER A 174 -11.04 -23.54 33.51
C SER A 174 -10.69 -22.42 32.51
N ASP A 175 -11.30 -22.43 31.32
CA ASP A 175 -11.03 -21.40 30.31
C ASP A 175 -11.36 -19.97 30.80
N GLY A 176 -12.37 -19.83 31.66
CA GLY A 176 -12.67 -18.55 32.32
C GLY A 176 -11.60 -18.11 33.29
N GLU A 177 -11.05 -19.02 34.11
CA GLU A 177 -9.93 -18.72 35.02
C GLU A 177 -8.66 -18.38 34.25
N ARG A 178 -8.43 -19.06 33.14
CA ARG A 178 -7.30 -18.78 32.22
C ARG A 178 -7.41 -17.37 31.64
N LEU A 179 -8.58 -16.95 31.14
CA LEU A 179 -8.81 -15.62 30.63
C LEU A 179 -8.66 -14.55 31.73
N VAL A 180 -9.21 -14.76 32.94
CA VAL A 180 -9.04 -13.87 34.09
C VAL A 180 -7.58 -13.72 34.45
N THR A 181 -6.82 -14.81 34.46
CA THR A 181 -5.40 -14.77 34.81
C THR A 181 -4.60 -14.02 33.76
N PHE A 182 -4.86 -14.30 32.48
CA PHE A 182 -4.19 -13.65 31.34
C PHE A 182 -4.41 -12.14 31.33
N MET A 183 -5.66 -11.69 31.37
CA MET A 183 -5.99 -10.25 31.35
C MET A 183 -5.48 -9.46 32.57
N ASN A 184 -5.14 -10.15 33.68
CA ASN A 184 -4.56 -9.51 34.87
C ASN A 184 -3.04 -9.36 34.81
N LEU A 185 -2.38 -9.91 33.80
CA LEU A 185 -0.96 -9.66 33.57
C LEU A 185 -0.73 -8.18 33.28
N LYS A 186 0.34 -7.63 33.83
CA LYS A 186 0.72 -6.22 33.62
C LYS A 186 0.93 -5.91 32.14
N GLU A 187 1.56 -6.82 31.44
CA GLU A 187 1.86 -6.75 30.01
C GLU A 187 0.57 -6.72 29.17
N VAL A 188 -0.39 -7.59 29.51
CA VAL A 188 -1.70 -7.64 28.82
C VAL A 188 -2.50 -6.36 29.08
N LYS A 189 -2.52 -5.85 30.29
CA LYS A 189 -3.20 -4.58 30.62
C LYS A 189 -2.60 -3.43 29.81
N ARG A 190 -1.28 -3.31 29.79
CA ARG A 190 -0.59 -2.29 28.97
C ARG A 190 -0.91 -2.45 27.49
N TYR A 191 -0.93 -3.70 26.98
CA TYR A 191 -1.29 -3.98 25.58
C TYR A 191 -2.73 -3.54 25.27
N MET A 192 -3.70 -3.87 26.14
CA MET A 192 -5.10 -3.48 25.98
C MET A 192 -5.27 -1.96 25.95
N ASP A 193 -4.64 -1.25 26.90
CA ASP A 193 -4.70 0.21 26.98
C ASP A 193 -4.08 0.87 25.73
N ASP A 194 -2.94 0.34 25.25
CA ASP A 194 -2.28 0.86 24.04
C ASP A 194 -3.06 0.50 22.76
N LEU A 195 -3.67 -0.67 22.69
CA LEU A 195 -4.51 -1.05 21.56
C LEU A 195 -5.65 -0.04 21.34
N CYS A 196 -6.40 0.26 22.39
CA CYS A 196 -7.55 1.15 22.32
C CYS A 196 -7.16 2.64 22.27
N GLY A 197 -6.20 3.05 23.11
CA GLY A 197 -5.83 4.46 23.26
C GLY A 197 -4.77 4.96 22.28
N GLY A 198 -3.97 4.08 21.71
CA GLY A 198 -2.84 4.43 20.84
C GLY A 198 -2.94 3.84 19.44
N PHE A 199 -2.96 2.52 19.34
CA PHE A 199 -2.79 1.84 18.06
C PHE A 199 -3.98 2.00 17.11
N ILE A 200 -5.23 1.82 17.58
CA ILE A 200 -6.41 1.99 16.74
C ILE A 200 -6.56 3.42 16.22
N PRO A 201 -6.43 4.47 17.04
CA PRO A 201 -6.36 5.84 16.55
C PRO A 201 -5.22 6.08 15.55
N TYR A 202 -4.02 5.52 15.80
CA TYR A 202 -2.90 5.62 14.87
C TYR A 202 -3.25 5.04 13.49
N ILE A 203 -3.89 3.87 13.42
CA ILE A 203 -4.34 3.28 12.15
C ILE A 203 -5.34 4.20 11.44
N HIS A 204 -6.28 4.78 12.18
CA HIS A 204 -7.27 5.70 11.62
C HIS A 204 -6.61 6.91 10.95
N TYR A 205 -5.71 7.60 11.66
CA TYR A 205 -4.95 8.72 11.09
C TYR A 205 -4.05 8.30 9.91
N SER A 206 -3.45 7.11 9.99
CA SER A 206 -2.64 6.58 8.89
C SER A 206 -3.43 6.38 7.59
N ILE A 207 -4.70 5.99 7.68
CA ILE A 207 -5.60 5.87 6.52
C ILE A 207 -5.87 7.24 5.91
N GLU A 208 -6.09 8.27 6.74
CA GLU A 208 -6.29 9.65 6.30
C GLU A 208 -5.02 10.18 5.61
N ASP A 209 -3.86 10.04 6.25
CA ASP A 209 -2.56 10.47 5.72
C ASP A 209 -2.28 9.82 4.35
N VAL A 210 -2.43 8.49 4.22
CA VAL A 210 -2.25 7.80 2.93
C VAL A 210 -3.24 8.32 1.89
N GLY A 211 -4.48 8.62 2.28
CA GLY A 211 -5.49 9.24 1.41
C GLY A 211 -5.05 10.59 0.88
N GLU A 212 -4.51 11.46 1.72
CA GLU A 212 -3.98 12.77 1.33
C GLU A 212 -2.81 12.62 0.33
N TYR A 213 -1.90 11.65 0.55
CA TYR A 213 -0.82 11.36 -0.41
C TYR A 213 -1.36 10.97 -1.80
N VAL A 214 -2.38 10.11 -1.85
CA VAL A 214 -3.04 9.72 -3.11
C VAL A 214 -3.63 10.94 -3.81
N ASP A 215 -4.39 11.77 -3.10
CA ASP A 215 -5.07 12.95 -3.65
C ASP A 215 -4.07 13.98 -4.18
N GLU A 216 -2.99 14.24 -3.44
CA GLU A 216 -1.92 15.14 -3.87
C GLU A 216 -1.19 14.60 -5.12
N CYS A 217 -0.85 13.31 -5.17
CA CYS A 217 -0.24 12.69 -6.34
C CYS A 217 -1.15 12.76 -7.57
N MET A 218 -2.45 12.51 -7.41
CA MET A 218 -3.44 12.65 -8.48
C MET A 218 -3.49 14.07 -9.01
N LYS A 219 -3.51 15.06 -8.12
CA LYS A 219 -3.50 16.48 -8.47
C LYS A 219 -2.22 16.88 -9.21
N MET A 220 -1.04 16.47 -8.74
CA MET A 220 0.25 16.77 -9.37
C MET A 220 0.35 16.24 -10.79
N MET A 221 -0.27 15.10 -11.07
CA MET A 221 -0.19 14.42 -12.36
C MET A 221 -1.46 14.55 -13.20
N ASN A 222 -2.43 15.33 -12.75
CA ASN A 222 -3.71 15.52 -13.43
C ASN A 222 -4.41 14.18 -13.71
N VAL A 223 -4.43 13.30 -12.71
CA VAL A 223 -5.09 11.97 -12.76
C VAL A 223 -6.50 12.12 -12.20
N THR A 224 -7.46 11.50 -12.88
CA THR A 224 -8.85 11.43 -12.39
C THR A 224 -9.13 10.11 -11.68
N GLN A 225 -10.13 10.08 -10.81
CA GLN A 225 -10.58 8.85 -10.16
C GLN A 225 -11.05 7.81 -11.19
N GLU A 226 -11.64 8.25 -12.30
CA GLU A 226 -12.06 7.36 -13.37
C GLU A 226 -10.87 6.68 -14.08
N GLU A 227 -9.78 7.42 -14.29
CA GLU A 227 -8.54 6.84 -14.83
C GLU A 227 -7.90 5.84 -13.87
N LEU A 228 -7.90 6.17 -12.56
CA LEU A 228 -7.35 5.31 -11.53
C LEU A 228 -8.16 4.01 -11.37
N ALA A 229 -9.47 4.09 -11.48
CA ALA A 229 -10.36 2.92 -11.37
C ALA A 229 -10.24 1.93 -12.54
N LYS A 230 -9.70 2.36 -13.69
CA LYS A 230 -9.50 1.52 -14.88
C LYS A 230 -8.18 0.75 -14.88
N GLN A 231 -7.33 0.96 -13.85
CA GLN A 231 -6.08 0.24 -13.64
C GLN A 231 -6.32 -1.00 -12.78
#